data_e0fc21040aa443d01f166726ef431112
#
_entry.id   e0fc21040aa443d01f166726ef431112
#
_cell.length_a   1.000
_cell.length_b   1.000
_cell.length_c   1.000
_cell.angle_alpha   90.00
_cell.angle_beta   90.00
_cell.angle_gamma   90.00
#
_symmetry.space_group_name_H-M   'P 1'
#
loop_
_entity.id
_entity.type
_entity.pdbx_description
1 polymer ?
#
loop_
_entity_poly.entity_id
_entity_poly.type
_entity_poly.pdbx_seq_one_letter_code
_entity_poly.pdbx_strand_id
1 'polypeptide(L)'
;HTYSQVDSYLYAHGCHTIDQVLSYFGDPDEIHYDVRQLLGKGRMNDYFDLDFNYAGMKVSIKSSYFRLKERRSFVVYGKKGCFVKATKDRQEEHLKLFHMPENADFGVDLPEHYGTLTYMDDQGVYHEEKVVSEVGDYSRFYDGLYATIIEGKDKLVKDEETIRQLEILETGSQLNQA
;
A
#
# COMPACT_ATOMS: atom_id res chain seq x y z
N HIS A 1 10.88 18.21 -17.69
CA HIS A 1 11.42 17.81 -16.40
C HIS A 1 12.61 16.88 -16.67
N THR A 2 13.76 17.21 -16.11
CA THR A 2 14.95 16.36 -16.08
C THR A 2 14.66 15.17 -15.17
N TYR A 3 15.07 13.97 -15.61
CA TYR A 3 14.94 12.76 -14.80
C TYR A 3 15.62 12.94 -13.44
N SER A 4 14.88 12.65 -12.38
CA SER A 4 15.41 12.47 -11.04
C SER A 4 14.91 11.12 -10.54
N GLN A 5 15.77 10.33 -9.93
CA GLN A 5 15.35 9.05 -9.29
C GLN A 5 14.25 9.29 -8.25
N VAL A 6 14.35 10.39 -7.51
CA VAL A 6 13.42 10.77 -6.45
C VAL A 6 12.05 11.21 -6.99
N ASP A 7 11.99 11.69 -8.23
CA ASP A 7 10.74 12.14 -8.88
C ASP A 7 10.06 11.04 -9.70
N SER A 8 10.47 9.79 -9.55
CA SER A 8 9.89 8.69 -10.29
C SER A 8 8.52 8.27 -9.74
N TYR A 9 7.67 7.75 -10.61
CA TYR A 9 6.34 7.25 -10.21
C TYR A 9 6.45 6.08 -9.20
N LEU A 10 7.49 5.25 -9.33
CA LEU A 10 7.79 4.18 -8.37
C LEU A 10 8.08 4.76 -6.97
N TYR A 11 8.91 5.82 -6.87
CA TYR A 11 9.18 6.46 -5.59
C TYR A 11 7.93 7.14 -5.02
N ALA A 12 7.19 7.87 -5.85
CA ALA A 12 6.04 8.64 -5.40
C ALA A 12 4.84 7.78 -4.94
N HIS A 13 4.63 6.63 -5.57
CA HIS A 13 3.47 5.76 -5.31
C HIS A 13 3.86 4.38 -4.81
N GLY A 14 4.97 3.83 -5.30
CA GLY A 14 5.45 2.50 -4.89
C GLY A 14 5.87 2.45 -3.43
N CYS A 15 6.44 3.54 -2.88
CA CYS A 15 6.83 3.59 -1.48
C CYS A 15 5.69 3.22 -0.53
N HIS A 16 4.48 3.73 -0.75
CA HIS A 16 3.32 3.43 0.10
C HIS A 16 2.92 1.95 0.04
N THR A 17 2.92 1.36 -1.16
CA THR A 17 2.50 -0.04 -1.34
C THR A 17 3.59 -1.02 -0.94
N ILE A 18 4.87 -0.70 -1.14
CA ILE A 18 6.01 -1.49 -0.66
C ILE A 18 6.01 -1.53 0.87
N ASP A 19 5.85 -0.38 1.51
CA ASP A 19 5.76 -0.29 2.98
C ASP A 19 4.64 -1.18 3.53
N GLN A 20 3.45 -1.13 2.92
CA GLN A 20 2.34 -2.01 3.30
C GLN A 20 2.68 -3.49 3.17
N VAL A 21 3.33 -3.90 2.07
CA VAL A 21 3.73 -5.29 1.86
C VAL A 21 4.73 -5.74 2.92
N LEU A 22 5.77 -4.95 3.17
CA LEU A 22 6.78 -5.25 4.18
C LEU A 22 6.18 -5.28 5.59
N SER A 23 5.30 -4.34 5.91
CA SER A 23 4.61 -4.27 7.20
C SER A 23 3.69 -5.47 7.46
N TYR A 24 3.00 -5.99 6.43
CA TYR A 24 2.08 -7.12 6.59
C TYR A 24 2.76 -8.48 6.53
N PHE A 25 3.79 -8.62 5.70
CA PHE A 25 4.34 -9.92 5.33
C PHE A 25 5.83 -10.08 5.60
N GLY A 26 6.51 -8.99 6.00
CA GLY A 26 7.95 -8.97 6.19
C GLY A 26 8.74 -9.03 4.89
N ASP A 27 10.03 -9.37 4.98
CA ASP A 27 10.91 -9.49 3.83
C ASP A 27 10.53 -10.68 2.95
N PRO A 28 10.40 -10.50 1.62
CA PRO A 28 10.18 -11.58 0.67
C PRO A 28 11.47 -12.38 0.41
N ASP A 29 11.31 -13.62 -0.06
CA ASP A 29 12.43 -14.44 -0.52
C ASP A 29 13.04 -13.88 -1.83
N GLU A 30 12.20 -13.30 -2.70
CA GLU A 30 12.59 -12.73 -3.99
C GLU A 30 11.59 -11.65 -4.42
N ILE A 31 12.09 -10.63 -5.15
CA ILE A 31 11.25 -9.63 -5.79
C ILE A 31 11.52 -9.63 -7.29
N HIS A 32 10.46 -9.78 -8.08
CA HIS A 32 10.51 -9.58 -9.52
C HIS A 32 10.01 -8.18 -9.88
N TYR A 33 10.75 -7.49 -10.75
CA TYR A 33 10.49 -6.09 -11.10
C TYR A 33 10.12 -5.93 -12.57
N ASP A 34 9.02 -5.28 -12.87
CA ASP A 34 8.69 -4.72 -14.17
C ASP A 34 8.39 -3.22 -14.00
N VAL A 35 9.39 -2.40 -14.25
CA VAL A 35 9.31 -0.94 -14.13
C VAL A 35 9.57 -0.33 -15.50
N ARG A 36 8.71 0.59 -15.97
CA ARG A 36 8.75 1.08 -17.35
C ARG A 36 8.64 2.58 -17.48
N GLN A 37 9.21 3.10 -18.59
CA GLN A 37 9.12 4.48 -19.07
C GLN A 37 8.27 4.51 -20.34
N LEU A 38 6.95 4.35 -20.21
CA LEU A 38 6.02 4.27 -21.34
C LEU A 38 5.84 5.62 -22.05
N LEU A 39 6.10 6.73 -21.36
CA LEU A 39 6.12 8.08 -21.96
C LEU A 39 7.37 8.37 -22.79
N GLY A 40 8.32 7.46 -22.82
CA GLY A 40 9.52 7.55 -23.65
C GLY A 40 10.83 7.47 -22.87
N LYS A 41 11.87 7.07 -23.58
CA LYS A 41 13.22 6.89 -23.03
C LYS A 41 13.77 8.20 -22.44
N GLY A 42 14.39 8.09 -21.25
CA GLY A 42 14.98 9.22 -20.54
C GLY A 42 13.97 10.07 -19.76
N ARG A 43 12.70 9.65 -19.68
CA ARG A 43 11.71 10.24 -18.79
C ARG A 43 11.67 9.46 -17.46
N MET A 44 10.96 9.98 -16.46
CA MET A 44 10.71 9.23 -15.23
C MET A 44 9.91 7.95 -15.54
N ASN A 45 10.06 6.93 -14.72
CA ASN A 45 9.18 5.77 -14.83
C ASN A 45 7.73 6.18 -14.51
N ASP A 46 6.79 5.55 -15.20
CA ASP A 46 5.36 5.85 -15.16
C ASP A 46 4.47 4.60 -15.02
N TYR A 47 5.12 3.45 -14.90
CA TYR A 47 4.53 2.15 -14.67
C TYR A 47 5.44 1.31 -13.79
N PHE A 48 4.84 0.58 -12.85
CA PHE A 48 5.52 -0.50 -12.13
C PHE A 48 4.58 -1.66 -11.84
N ASP A 49 5.17 -2.86 -11.84
CA ASP A 49 4.60 -4.13 -11.45
C ASP A 49 5.67 -4.90 -10.70
N LEU A 50 5.49 -5.09 -9.40
CA LEU A 50 6.44 -5.82 -8.55
C LEU A 50 5.74 -7.03 -7.94
N ASP A 51 6.36 -8.20 -8.12
CA ASP A 51 5.93 -9.44 -7.51
C ASP A 51 6.86 -9.80 -6.36
N PHE A 52 6.33 -9.81 -5.16
CA PHE A 52 7.00 -10.22 -3.93
C PHE A 52 6.70 -11.69 -3.69
N ASN A 53 7.70 -12.54 -3.78
CA ASN A 53 7.57 -13.98 -3.62
C ASN A 53 7.98 -14.42 -2.22
N TYR A 54 7.14 -15.22 -1.60
CA TYR A 54 7.33 -15.86 -0.30
C TYR A 54 7.12 -17.37 -0.45
N ALA A 55 7.65 -18.21 0.42
CA ALA A 55 7.59 -19.67 0.33
C ALA A 55 6.19 -20.26 0.07
N GLY A 56 5.12 -19.61 0.49
CA GLY A 56 3.74 -20.09 0.32
C GLY A 56 2.75 -19.06 -0.22
N MET A 57 3.25 -17.90 -0.64
CA MET A 57 2.41 -16.78 -1.02
C MET A 57 3.12 -15.88 -2.02
N LYS A 58 2.35 -15.20 -2.86
CA LYS A 58 2.84 -14.11 -3.71
C LYS A 58 2.00 -12.85 -3.47
N VAL A 59 2.66 -11.72 -3.36
CA VAL A 59 2.02 -10.40 -3.32
C VAL A 59 2.42 -9.62 -4.55
N SER A 60 1.46 -9.07 -5.28
CA SER A 60 1.72 -8.24 -6.47
C SER A 60 1.24 -6.82 -6.20
N ILE A 61 2.12 -5.86 -6.38
CA ILE A 61 1.76 -4.44 -6.40
C ILE A 61 1.91 -3.90 -7.81
N LYS A 62 0.90 -3.17 -8.26
CA LYS A 62 0.87 -2.66 -9.64
C LYS A 62 0.24 -1.29 -9.70
N SER A 63 0.92 -0.36 -10.36
CA SER A 63 0.37 0.96 -10.63
C SER A 63 0.87 1.53 -11.95
N SER A 64 0.09 2.46 -12.51
CA SER A 64 0.41 3.15 -13.76
C SER A 64 -0.15 4.55 -13.76
N TYR A 65 0.61 5.49 -14.29
CA TYR A 65 0.18 6.87 -14.51
C TYR A 65 -1.03 6.98 -15.47
N PHE A 66 -1.17 6.02 -16.39
CA PHE A 66 -2.23 6.02 -17.42
C PHE A 66 -3.59 5.50 -16.93
N ARG A 67 -3.78 5.36 -15.66
CA ARG A 67 -5.00 4.81 -15.09
C ARG A 67 -6.09 5.88 -15.02
N LEU A 68 -7.10 5.75 -15.90
CA LEU A 68 -8.24 6.67 -15.96
C LEU A 68 -9.36 6.32 -14.96
N LYS A 69 -9.34 5.10 -14.39
CA LYS A 69 -10.34 4.64 -13.44
C LYS A 69 -9.65 3.96 -12.26
N GLU A 70 -10.13 4.24 -11.07
CA GLU A 70 -9.67 3.55 -9.86
C GLU A 70 -9.81 2.05 -10.02
N ARG A 71 -8.78 1.31 -9.57
CA ARG A 71 -8.85 -0.14 -9.38
C ARG A 71 -9.18 -0.43 -7.93
N ARG A 72 -9.72 -1.61 -7.70
CA ARG A 72 -9.80 -2.17 -6.36
C ARG A 72 -8.38 -2.27 -5.82
N SER A 73 -8.15 -1.71 -4.65
CA SER A 73 -6.78 -1.49 -4.15
C SER A 73 -6.26 -2.68 -3.36
N PHE A 74 -7.13 -3.51 -2.78
CA PHE A 74 -6.73 -4.64 -1.96
C PHE A 74 -7.55 -5.87 -2.32
N VAL A 75 -6.87 -6.92 -2.79
CA VAL A 75 -7.48 -8.19 -3.19
C VAL A 75 -6.63 -9.32 -2.63
N VAL A 76 -7.24 -10.21 -1.86
CA VAL A 76 -6.59 -11.41 -1.31
C VAL A 76 -7.32 -12.64 -1.83
N TYR A 77 -6.58 -13.58 -2.40
CA TYR A 77 -7.07 -14.89 -2.77
C TYR A 77 -6.48 -15.94 -1.85
N GLY A 78 -7.31 -16.52 -1.00
CA GLY A 78 -6.95 -17.62 -0.12
C GLY A 78 -7.47 -18.96 -0.64
N LYS A 79 -7.05 -20.05 0.01
CA LYS A 79 -7.46 -21.42 -0.39
C LYS A 79 -8.96 -21.70 -0.23
N LYS A 80 -9.65 -21.00 0.67
CA LYS A 80 -11.08 -21.20 0.98
C LYS A 80 -11.97 -20.02 0.58
N GLY A 81 -11.39 -18.88 0.15
CA GLY A 81 -12.16 -17.69 -0.18
C GLY A 81 -11.31 -16.54 -0.65
N CYS A 82 -11.94 -15.40 -0.86
CA CYS A 82 -11.26 -14.17 -1.22
C CYS A 82 -11.81 -12.96 -0.45
N PHE A 83 -10.95 -11.96 -0.30
CA PHE A 83 -11.32 -10.66 0.26
C PHE A 83 -11.03 -9.57 -0.76
N VAL A 84 -11.97 -8.66 -0.94
CA VAL A 84 -11.84 -7.54 -1.88
C VAL A 84 -12.29 -6.25 -1.20
N LYS A 85 -11.41 -5.25 -1.18
CA LYS A 85 -11.72 -3.92 -0.68
C LYS A 85 -11.24 -2.85 -1.67
N ALA A 86 -12.14 -1.95 -2.06
CA ALA A 86 -11.75 -0.71 -2.70
C ALA A 86 -11.27 0.22 -1.59
N THR A 87 -9.97 0.49 -1.52
CA THR A 87 -9.45 1.39 -0.51
C THR A 87 -9.56 2.83 -0.98
N LYS A 88 -10.34 3.60 -0.24
CA LYS A 88 -10.25 5.05 -0.22
C LYS A 88 -9.74 5.44 1.15
N ASP A 89 -8.86 6.41 1.20
CA ASP A 89 -8.40 6.96 2.46
C ASP A 89 -9.40 8.03 2.92
N ARG A 90 -10.28 7.66 3.86
CA ARG A 90 -11.30 8.56 4.39
C ARG A 90 -10.71 9.72 5.16
N GLN A 91 -9.57 9.53 5.81
CA GLN A 91 -8.89 10.61 6.50
C GLN A 91 -8.36 11.64 5.51
N GLU A 92 -7.73 11.21 4.41
CA GLU A 92 -7.27 12.08 3.35
C GLU A 92 -8.45 12.84 2.70
N GLU A 93 -9.56 12.15 2.43
CA GLU A 93 -10.77 12.78 1.88
C GLU A 93 -11.31 13.85 2.84
N HIS A 94 -11.40 13.54 4.13
CA HIS A 94 -11.87 14.46 5.15
C HIS A 94 -10.94 15.67 5.28
N LEU A 95 -9.63 15.48 5.37
CA LEU A 95 -8.66 16.57 5.45
C LEU A 95 -8.73 17.52 4.24
N LYS A 96 -8.93 16.98 3.03
CA LYS A 96 -9.13 17.81 1.82
C LYS A 96 -10.38 18.71 1.91
N LEU A 97 -11.34 18.32 2.72
CA LEU A 97 -12.58 19.08 2.97
C LEU A 97 -12.52 19.90 4.27
N PHE A 98 -11.36 19.99 4.93
CA PHE A 98 -11.19 20.61 6.24
C PHE A 98 -12.07 20.00 7.34
N HIS A 99 -12.45 18.74 7.18
CA HIS A 99 -13.09 17.96 8.21
C HIS A 99 -11.99 17.31 9.06
N MET A 100 -11.80 17.84 10.27
CA MET A 100 -10.60 17.62 11.08
C MET A 100 -10.77 16.45 12.08
N PRO A 101 -9.67 15.93 12.68
CA PRO A 101 -9.72 14.79 13.58
C PRO A 101 -10.59 14.93 14.84
N GLU A 102 -10.90 16.14 15.27
CA GLU A 102 -11.81 16.37 16.41
C GLU A 102 -13.28 16.01 16.11
N ASN A 103 -13.63 15.75 14.85
CA ASN A 103 -14.98 15.32 14.49
C ASN A 103 -15.12 13.81 14.72
N ALA A 104 -16.20 13.39 15.38
CA ALA A 104 -16.42 12.00 15.80
C ALA A 104 -16.48 10.97 14.67
N ASP A 105 -16.78 11.40 13.45
CA ASP A 105 -16.84 10.58 12.25
C ASP A 105 -15.59 10.68 11.37
N PHE A 106 -14.53 11.37 11.84
CA PHE A 106 -13.28 11.50 11.09
C PHE A 106 -12.67 10.12 10.80
N GLY A 107 -12.35 9.88 9.53
CA GLY A 107 -11.75 8.61 9.09
C GLY A 107 -12.69 7.40 9.06
N VAL A 108 -13.96 7.57 9.46
CA VAL A 108 -14.94 6.48 9.42
C VAL A 108 -15.32 6.15 7.98
N ASP A 109 -15.15 4.89 7.59
CA ASP A 109 -15.50 4.40 6.27
C ASP A 109 -17.03 4.39 6.04
N LEU A 110 -17.43 4.65 4.80
CA LEU A 110 -18.82 4.48 4.38
C LEU A 110 -19.13 3.00 4.10
N PRO A 111 -20.37 2.54 4.32
CA PRO A 111 -20.74 1.13 4.09
C PRO A 111 -20.42 0.62 2.67
N GLU A 112 -20.50 1.48 1.65
CA GLU A 112 -20.12 1.13 0.28
C GLU A 112 -18.62 0.88 0.09
N HIS A 113 -17.77 1.35 1.02
CA HIS A 113 -16.32 1.13 1.02
C HIS A 113 -15.89 -0.10 1.83
N TYR A 114 -16.80 -0.75 2.54
CA TYR A 114 -16.47 -1.94 3.31
C TYR A 114 -15.95 -3.06 2.41
N GLY A 115 -15.00 -3.82 2.93
CA GLY A 115 -14.51 -5.01 2.28
C GLY A 115 -15.61 -6.06 2.09
N THR A 116 -15.45 -6.90 1.09
CA THR A 116 -16.32 -8.06 0.86
C THR A 116 -15.48 -9.32 1.03
N LEU A 117 -15.83 -10.15 2.00
CA LEU A 117 -15.28 -11.48 2.20
C LEU A 117 -16.24 -12.49 1.57
N THR A 118 -15.72 -13.32 0.66
CA THR A 118 -16.45 -14.44 0.06
C THR A 118 -15.72 -15.73 0.34
N TYR A 119 -16.41 -16.77 0.83
CA TYR A 119 -15.80 -18.05 1.15
C TYR A 119 -16.78 -19.21 1.07
N MET A 120 -16.22 -20.40 0.97
CA MET A 120 -16.95 -21.65 1.15
C MET A 120 -16.68 -22.17 2.56
N ASP A 121 -17.71 -22.52 3.32
CA ASP A 121 -17.54 -23.17 4.61
C ASP A 121 -17.17 -24.66 4.47
N ASP A 122 -16.98 -25.34 5.58
CA ASP A 122 -16.61 -26.77 5.59
C ASP A 122 -17.75 -27.69 5.15
N GLN A 123 -18.97 -27.15 5.01
CA GLN A 123 -20.16 -27.85 4.49
C GLN A 123 -20.36 -27.59 2.99
N GLY A 124 -19.53 -26.76 2.37
CA GLY A 124 -19.63 -26.37 0.96
C GLY A 124 -20.67 -25.29 0.68
N VAL A 125 -21.12 -24.56 1.70
CA VAL A 125 -22.05 -23.44 1.53
C VAL A 125 -21.26 -22.17 1.22
N TYR A 126 -21.73 -21.43 0.21
CA TYR A 126 -21.16 -20.13 -0.17
C TYR A 126 -21.65 -19.03 0.77
N HIS A 127 -20.71 -18.21 1.21
CA HIS A 127 -20.98 -17.03 2.04
C HIS A 127 -20.39 -15.79 1.40
N GLU A 128 -21.10 -14.67 1.55
CA GLU A 128 -20.64 -13.34 1.17
C GLU A 128 -20.98 -12.36 2.29
N GLU A 129 -19.97 -11.72 2.86
CA GLU A 129 -20.11 -10.86 4.04
C GLU A 129 -19.42 -9.52 3.82
N LYS A 130 -19.99 -8.45 4.38
CA LYS A 130 -19.35 -7.15 4.48
C LYS A 130 -18.50 -7.09 5.75
N VAL A 131 -17.23 -6.72 5.58
CA VAL A 131 -16.28 -6.52 6.67
C VAL A 131 -16.17 -5.03 6.92
N VAL A 132 -16.63 -4.60 8.10
CA VAL A 132 -16.52 -3.21 8.54
C VAL A 132 -15.05 -2.86 8.71
N SER A 133 -14.62 -1.73 8.14
CA SER A 133 -13.25 -1.24 8.31
C SER A 133 -13.06 -0.68 9.71
N GLU A 134 -11.91 -0.95 10.30
CA GLU A 134 -11.48 -0.21 11.49
C GLU A 134 -11.21 1.25 11.11
N VAL A 135 -11.43 2.14 12.08
CA VAL A 135 -11.15 3.57 11.89
C VAL A 135 -9.65 3.79 11.91
N GLY A 136 -9.11 4.31 10.82
CA GLY A 136 -7.71 4.74 10.76
C GLY A 136 -7.51 6.01 11.60
N ASP A 137 -6.30 6.20 12.10
CA ASP A 137 -5.96 7.37 12.90
C ASP A 137 -4.51 7.81 12.64
N TYR A 138 -4.34 8.86 11.85
CA TYR A 138 -3.02 9.44 11.55
C TYR A 138 -2.35 10.06 12.79
N SER A 139 -3.12 10.41 13.85
CA SER A 139 -2.56 11.00 15.06
C SER A 139 -1.66 10.03 15.81
N ARG A 140 -1.90 8.73 15.70
CA ARG A 140 -1.06 7.68 16.30
C ARG A 140 0.41 7.77 15.90
N PHE A 141 0.70 8.27 14.71
CA PHE A 141 2.08 8.52 14.29
C PHE A 141 2.74 9.57 15.19
N TYR A 142 2.03 10.66 15.47
CA TYR A 142 2.57 11.73 16.33
C TYR A 142 2.69 11.31 17.78
N ASP A 143 1.74 10.50 18.30
CA ASP A 143 1.84 9.90 19.61
C ASP A 143 3.08 8.99 19.74
N GLY A 144 3.32 8.17 18.73
CA GLY A 144 4.51 7.33 18.65
C GLY A 144 5.80 8.14 18.55
N LEU A 145 5.81 9.20 17.76
CA LEU A 145 6.94 10.11 17.64
C LEU A 145 7.26 10.80 18.99
N TYR A 146 6.24 11.29 19.68
CA TYR A 146 6.37 11.86 21.03
C TYR A 146 6.96 10.83 22.01
N ALA A 147 6.40 9.63 22.01
CA ALA A 147 6.87 8.55 22.87
C ALA A 147 8.34 8.19 22.63
N THR A 148 8.76 8.18 21.35
CA THR A 148 10.16 7.93 20.99
C THR A 148 11.09 9.06 21.45
N ILE A 149 10.75 10.32 21.19
CA ILE A 149 11.63 11.46 21.45
C ILE A 149 11.67 11.82 22.93
N ILE A 150 10.53 11.81 23.61
CA ILE A 150 10.39 12.31 24.97
C ILE A 150 10.48 11.19 26.01
N GLU A 151 9.88 10.02 25.73
CA GLU A 151 9.83 8.92 26.67
C GLU A 151 10.89 7.85 26.42
N GLY A 152 11.69 7.96 25.36
CA GLY A 152 12.74 7.01 25.00
C GLY A 152 12.23 5.63 24.58
N LYS A 153 10.98 5.55 24.09
CA LYS A 153 10.42 4.29 23.54
C LYS A 153 10.96 4.00 22.16
N ASP A 154 10.82 2.74 21.73
CA ASP A 154 11.19 2.31 20.40
C ASP A 154 10.42 3.07 19.32
N LYS A 155 11.06 3.28 18.17
CA LYS A 155 10.43 3.89 16.99
C LYS A 155 9.26 3.01 16.49
N LEU A 156 8.16 3.61 16.08
CA LEU A 156 7.07 2.93 15.40
C LEU A 156 7.51 2.30 14.07
N VAL A 157 8.30 3.05 13.30
CA VAL A 157 8.94 2.59 12.07
C VAL A 157 10.42 2.45 12.32
N LYS A 158 10.96 1.27 12.14
CA LYS A 158 12.38 0.98 12.37
C LYS A 158 13.23 1.46 11.19
N ASP A 159 14.47 1.81 11.48
CA ASP A 159 15.40 2.28 10.44
C ASP A 159 15.68 1.18 9.40
N GLU A 160 15.74 -0.08 9.83
CA GLU A 160 15.94 -1.23 8.96
C GLU A 160 14.79 -1.40 7.96
N GLU A 161 13.54 -1.17 8.38
CA GLU A 161 12.36 -1.22 7.51
C GLU A 161 12.43 -0.13 6.43
N THR A 162 12.80 1.08 6.82
CA THR A 162 13.01 2.21 5.90
C THR A 162 14.15 1.94 4.91
N ILE A 163 15.29 1.42 5.40
CA ILE A 163 16.44 1.07 4.56
C ILE A 163 16.02 0.00 3.55
N ARG A 164 15.33 -1.04 3.99
CA ARG A 164 14.86 -2.11 3.12
C ARG A 164 13.93 -1.61 2.03
N GLN A 165 13.00 -0.73 2.37
CA GLN A 165 12.12 -0.09 1.40
C GLN A 165 12.90 0.70 0.35
N LEU A 166 13.90 1.48 0.79
CA LEU A 166 14.75 2.25 -0.12
C LEU A 166 15.56 1.36 -1.07
N GLU A 167 16.11 0.25 -0.58
CA GLU A 167 16.83 -0.73 -1.42
C GLU A 167 15.93 -1.29 -2.55
N ILE A 168 14.67 -1.59 -2.22
CA ILE A 168 13.70 -2.07 -3.21
C ILE A 168 13.40 -0.99 -4.25
N LEU A 169 13.18 0.25 -3.81
CA LEU A 169 12.92 1.39 -4.70
C LEU A 169 14.11 1.70 -5.62
N GLU A 170 15.32 1.70 -5.07
CA GLU A 170 16.55 1.93 -5.84
C GLU A 170 16.77 0.83 -6.88
N THR A 171 16.62 -0.44 -6.48
CA THR A 171 16.74 -1.58 -7.39
C THR A 171 15.77 -1.45 -8.57
N GLY A 172 14.50 -1.19 -8.29
CA GLY A 172 13.49 -1.01 -9.33
C GLY A 172 13.76 0.19 -10.24
N SER A 173 14.34 1.26 -9.71
CA SER A 173 14.67 2.46 -10.49
C SER A 173 15.91 2.26 -11.38
N GLN A 174 16.90 1.47 -10.94
CA GLN A 174 18.12 1.19 -11.71
C GLN A 174 17.87 0.27 -12.90
N LEU A 175 16.98 -0.71 -12.76
CA LEU A 175 16.62 -1.63 -13.84
C LEU A 175 16.03 -0.95 -15.08
N ASN A 176 15.53 0.27 -14.93
CA ASN A 176 14.93 1.07 -15.99
C ASN A 176 15.95 1.93 -16.77
N GLN A 177 17.21 1.97 -16.36
CA GLN A 177 18.26 2.79 -16.99
C GLN A 177 19.06 2.00 -18.04
N ALA A 178 18.86 0.70 -18.13
CA ALA A 178 19.45 -0.18 -19.12
C ALA A 178 18.53 -0.33 -20.34
#